data_88d09ae448852ef9960584996a89ff81
#
_entry.id   88d09ae448852ef9960584996a89ff81
#
_cell.length_a   1.000
_cell.length_b   1.000
_cell.length_c   1.000
_cell.angle_alpha   90.00
_cell.angle_beta   90.00
_cell.angle_gamma   90.00
#
_symmetry.space_group_name_H-M   'P 1'
#
loop_
_entity.id
_entity.type
_entity.pdbx_description
1 polymer ?
#
loop_
_entity_poly.entity_id
_entity_poly.type
_entity_poly.pdbx_seq_one_letter_code
_entity_poly.pdbx_strand_id
1 'polypeptide(L)'
;MKKLFLLCLLIPALGIGQKNVMSAFRVFPKADKSLEFEKAFISHVQKYHTGDWKWNVWEIQSGPDYGGFMVVEGPLSWDQYDSRGNLGDAHTQDWAKNVSPYITERTSSTYSVYSEDMSSVALTDYADKILINHYFPKPGMVVGVSAMLSKLKKVWAQSNESVAVYSSVGSGAPEYATVLRLKNGLKELSDSYRKPMSERFEMAYGEGSWKYFLQEFANNVESRWSELLFKRADLSSK
;
A
#
# COMPACT_ATOMS: atom_id res chain seq x y z
N MET A 1 -53.09 1.89 -36.94
CA MET A 1 -51.84 1.31 -36.52
C MET A 1 -51.05 2.37 -35.73
N LYS A 2 -51.04 2.26 -34.39
CA LYS A 2 -50.38 3.23 -33.51
C LYS A 2 -48.93 2.72 -33.32
N LYS A 3 -47.95 3.46 -33.83
CA LYS A 3 -46.53 3.19 -33.61
C LYS A 3 -46.15 3.69 -32.21
N LEU A 4 -45.90 2.77 -31.29
CA LEU A 4 -45.38 3.03 -29.96
C LEU A 4 -43.88 3.32 -30.08
N PHE A 5 -43.47 4.57 -29.90
CA PHE A 5 -42.06 4.95 -29.82
C PHE A 5 -41.55 4.61 -28.40
N LEU A 6 -40.75 3.54 -28.28
CA LEU A 6 -40.06 3.21 -27.05
C LEU A 6 -38.87 4.15 -26.90
N LEU A 7 -39.01 5.18 -26.07
CA LEU A 7 -37.93 6.10 -25.72
C LEU A 7 -37.01 5.37 -24.68
N CYS A 8 -35.91 4.77 -25.14
CA CYS A 8 -34.89 4.28 -24.24
C CYS A 8 -34.18 5.45 -23.56
N LEU A 9 -34.55 5.76 -22.33
CA LEU A 9 -33.79 6.63 -21.44
C LEU A 9 -32.43 5.96 -21.14
N LEU A 10 -31.41 6.36 -21.88
CA LEU A 10 -30.01 6.14 -21.50
C LEU A 10 -29.72 6.96 -20.25
N ILE A 11 -29.93 6.37 -19.08
CA ILE A 11 -29.42 6.90 -17.82
C ILE A 11 -27.89 6.72 -17.90
N PRO A 12 -27.07 7.79 -17.93
CA PRO A 12 -25.65 7.63 -17.79
C PRO A 12 -25.41 6.99 -16.42
N ALA A 13 -24.94 5.76 -16.39
CA ALA A 13 -24.37 5.17 -15.18
C ALA A 13 -23.20 6.08 -14.81
N LEU A 14 -23.41 6.98 -13.85
CA LEU A 14 -22.32 7.68 -13.18
C LEU A 14 -21.48 6.58 -12.53
N GLY A 15 -20.45 6.15 -13.22
CA GLY A 15 -19.48 5.21 -12.70
C GLY A 15 -18.84 5.87 -11.48
N ILE A 16 -19.29 5.47 -10.28
CA ILE A 16 -18.57 5.81 -9.04
C ILE A 16 -17.21 5.19 -9.21
N GLY A 17 -16.19 6.02 -9.45
CA GLY A 17 -14.81 5.55 -9.61
C GLY A 17 -14.41 4.63 -8.46
N GLN A 18 -13.79 3.49 -8.79
CA GLN A 18 -13.41 2.51 -7.78
C GLN A 18 -12.45 3.16 -6.76
N LYS A 19 -12.79 3.08 -5.48
CA LYS A 19 -11.96 3.59 -4.38
C LYS A 19 -10.86 2.58 -4.05
N ASN A 20 -9.81 2.56 -4.84
CA ASN A 20 -8.69 1.63 -4.71
C ASN A 20 -7.31 2.30 -4.79
N VAL A 21 -7.28 3.63 -4.81
CA VAL A 21 -6.04 4.41 -4.86
C VAL A 21 -5.61 4.77 -3.45
N MET A 22 -4.34 4.59 -3.16
CA MET A 22 -3.68 5.01 -1.94
C MET A 22 -2.60 6.04 -2.28
N SER A 23 -2.51 7.12 -1.52
CA SER A 23 -1.34 7.99 -1.49
C SER A 23 -0.55 7.67 -0.24
N ALA A 24 0.75 7.47 -0.39
CA ALA A 24 1.65 7.24 0.74
C ALA A 24 2.86 8.19 0.63
N PHE A 25 3.29 8.74 1.74
CA PHE A 25 4.55 9.48 1.81
C PHE A 25 5.35 9.06 3.04
N ARG A 26 6.65 9.28 3.00
CA ARG A 26 7.55 8.96 4.11
C ARG A 26 8.16 10.21 4.67
N VAL A 27 8.25 10.27 5.99
CA VAL A 27 8.91 11.34 6.72
C VAL A 27 9.92 10.75 7.71
N PHE A 28 11.01 11.46 7.94
CA PHE A 28 12.09 11.02 8.79
C PHE A 28 12.39 12.11 9.81
N PRO A 29 12.06 11.92 11.09
CA PRO A 29 12.42 12.86 12.14
C PRO A 29 13.92 13.04 12.24
N LYS A 30 14.37 14.23 12.63
CA LYS A 30 15.75 14.44 13.07
C LYS A 30 15.98 13.62 14.33
N ALA A 31 17.15 13.00 14.45
CA ALA A 31 17.47 12.04 15.51
C ALA A 31 17.26 12.57 16.94
N ASP A 32 17.55 13.86 17.14
CA ASP A 32 17.40 14.57 18.43
C ASP A 32 16.05 15.27 18.61
N LYS A 33 15.08 15.07 17.67
CA LYS A 33 13.81 15.78 17.60
C LYS A 33 12.59 14.90 17.47
N SER A 34 12.72 13.60 17.73
CA SER A 34 11.63 12.64 17.52
C SER A 34 10.38 12.95 18.35
N LEU A 35 10.55 13.34 19.62
CA LEU A 35 9.42 13.67 20.50
C LEU A 35 8.70 14.95 20.09
N GLU A 36 9.47 15.98 19.73
CA GLU A 36 8.91 17.24 19.22
C GLU A 36 8.19 17.02 17.89
N PHE A 37 8.78 16.19 17.00
CA PHE A 37 8.12 15.79 15.77
C PHE A 37 6.77 15.12 16.04
N GLU A 38 6.74 14.07 16.85
CA GLU A 38 5.49 13.33 17.12
C GLU A 38 4.40 14.24 17.68
N LYS A 39 4.74 15.12 18.62
CA LYS A 39 3.80 16.08 19.19
C LYS A 39 3.27 17.08 18.16
N ALA A 40 4.12 17.62 17.33
CA ALA A 40 3.73 18.57 16.29
C ALA A 40 2.93 17.88 15.18
N PHE A 41 3.37 16.70 14.77
CA PHE A 41 2.75 15.90 13.73
C PHE A 41 1.31 15.50 14.09
N ILE A 42 1.07 14.96 15.30
CA ILE A 42 -0.29 14.58 15.70
C ILE A 42 -1.21 15.79 15.82
N SER A 43 -0.70 16.93 16.28
CA SER A 43 -1.47 18.18 16.32
C SER A 43 -1.92 18.61 14.91
N HIS A 44 -1.04 18.51 13.93
CA HIS A 44 -1.31 18.79 12.52
C HIS A 44 -2.34 17.80 11.95
N VAL A 45 -2.11 16.49 12.15
CA VAL A 45 -2.99 15.42 11.67
C VAL A 45 -4.43 15.60 12.16
N GLN A 46 -4.60 15.80 13.46
CA GLN A 46 -5.95 15.96 14.06
C GLN A 46 -6.67 17.20 13.57
N LYS A 47 -5.95 18.24 13.19
CA LYS A 47 -6.52 19.51 12.74
C LYS A 47 -6.92 19.50 11.28
N TYR A 48 -6.14 18.85 10.42
CA TYR A 48 -6.29 19.00 8.97
C TYR A 48 -6.65 17.71 8.23
N HIS A 49 -6.37 16.54 8.80
CA HIS A 49 -6.57 15.26 8.13
C HIS A 49 -7.74 14.49 8.72
N THR A 50 -8.97 14.95 8.39
CA THR A 50 -10.24 14.43 8.87
C THR A 50 -11.13 14.00 7.70
N GLY A 51 -12.28 13.35 7.98
CA GLY A 51 -13.22 12.91 6.94
C GLY A 51 -12.59 11.91 5.96
N ASP A 52 -12.67 12.21 4.67
CA ASP A 52 -12.11 11.37 3.61
C ASP A 52 -10.57 11.48 3.52
N TRP A 53 -9.98 12.52 4.10
CA TRP A 53 -8.54 12.84 4.05
C TRP A 53 -7.76 12.37 5.28
N LYS A 54 -8.24 11.33 5.93
CA LYS A 54 -7.61 10.73 7.11
C LYS A 54 -6.27 10.13 6.77
N TRP A 55 -5.31 10.36 7.63
CA TRP A 55 -4.00 9.73 7.59
C TRP A 55 -3.92 8.54 8.53
N ASN A 56 -3.45 7.42 8.00
CA ASN A 56 -3.01 6.28 8.76
C ASN A 56 -1.48 6.26 8.79
N VAL A 57 -0.90 6.06 9.97
CA VAL A 57 0.53 6.19 10.19
C VAL A 57 1.12 4.87 10.65
N TRP A 58 2.22 4.47 10.03
CA TRP A 58 3.03 3.32 10.44
C TRP A 58 4.47 3.78 10.69
N GLU A 59 5.06 3.31 11.78
CA GLU A 59 6.48 3.45 12.07
C GLU A 59 7.26 2.32 11.40
N ILE A 60 8.34 2.64 10.72
CA ILE A 60 9.17 1.69 9.97
C ILE A 60 10.18 1.07 10.93
N GLN A 61 10.00 -0.22 11.22
CA GLN A 61 10.78 -0.97 12.22
C GLN A 61 11.99 -1.69 11.64
N SER A 62 12.07 -1.85 10.32
CA SER A 62 13.20 -2.48 9.65
C SER A 62 13.29 -2.06 8.18
N GLY A 63 14.39 -2.41 7.54
CA GLY A 63 14.63 -2.11 6.13
C GLY A 63 15.38 -0.79 5.91
N PRO A 64 15.52 -0.35 4.64
CA PRO A 64 16.32 0.84 4.30
C PRO A 64 15.83 2.13 4.93
N ASP A 65 14.53 2.19 5.27
CA ASP A 65 13.86 3.38 5.80
C ASP A 65 13.58 3.31 7.30
N TYR A 66 14.31 2.43 8.02
CA TYR A 66 14.21 2.28 9.47
C TYR A 66 14.27 3.64 10.20
N GLY A 67 13.39 3.80 11.19
CA GLY A 67 13.26 5.01 12.00
C GLY A 67 12.44 6.13 11.35
N GLY A 68 11.93 5.92 10.12
CA GLY A 68 10.97 6.80 9.47
C GLY A 68 9.52 6.40 9.78
N PHE A 69 8.60 7.21 9.26
CA PHE A 69 7.17 6.95 9.28
C PHE A 69 6.64 6.90 7.86
N MET A 70 5.76 5.94 7.59
CA MET A 70 4.94 5.89 6.38
C MET A 70 3.55 6.40 6.73
N VAL A 71 3.12 7.43 6.04
CA VAL A 71 1.80 8.06 6.19
C VAL A 71 0.98 7.73 4.96
N VAL A 72 -0.20 7.17 5.16
CA VAL A 72 -1.08 6.69 4.08
C VAL A 72 -2.42 7.39 4.14
N GLU A 73 -2.84 7.97 3.02
CA GLU A 73 -4.16 8.53 2.78
C GLU A 73 -4.92 7.63 1.80
N GLY A 74 -6.20 7.46 2.02
CA GLY A 74 -7.07 6.61 1.20
C GLY A 74 -7.61 5.38 1.96
N PRO A 75 -8.35 4.46 1.28
CA PRO A 75 -8.52 4.39 -0.20
C PRO A 75 -9.49 5.43 -0.75
N LEU A 76 -9.14 6.04 -1.87
CA LEU A 76 -9.92 7.03 -2.60
C LEU A 76 -9.99 6.65 -4.09
N SER A 77 -10.86 7.32 -4.85
CA SER A 77 -10.82 7.29 -6.31
C SER A 77 -9.88 8.36 -6.86
N TRP A 78 -9.48 8.25 -8.12
CA TRP A 78 -8.72 9.31 -8.80
C TRP A 78 -9.50 10.63 -8.83
N ASP A 79 -10.83 10.59 -9.07
CA ASP A 79 -11.68 11.79 -9.06
C ASP A 79 -11.69 12.48 -7.69
N GLN A 80 -11.63 11.70 -6.59
CA GLN A 80 -11.51 12.27 -5.26
C GLN A 80 -10.13 12.93 -5.07
N TYR A 81 -9.03 12.33 -5.54
CA TYR A 81 -7.71 12.96 -5.50
C TYR A 81 -7.66 14.23 -6.35
N ASP A 82 -8.26 14.25 -7.54
CA ASP A 82 -8.36 15.45 -8.38
C ASP A 82 -9.14 16.57 -7.68
N SER A 83 -10.23 16.22 -6.99
CA SER A 83 -11.07 17.19 -6.28
C SER A 83 -10.53 17.62 -4.92
N ARG A 84 -9.48 16.96 -4.40
CA ARG A 84 -8.87 17.27 -3.10
C ARG A 84 -8.43 18.73 -2.99
N GLY A 85 -7.84 19.24 -4.07
CA GLY A 85 -7.34 20.59 -4.12
C GLY A 85 -6.28 20.93 -3.05
N ASN A 86 -6.12 22.19 -2.79
CA ASN A 86 -5.27 22.71 -1.71
C ASN A 86 -6.07 22.76 -0.40
N LEU A 87 -5.55 22.17 0.67
CA LEU A 87 -6.14 22.24 2.01
C LEU A 87 -6.04 23.62 2.66
N GLY A 88 -5.51 24.61 1.92
CA GLY A 88 -5.47 26.01 2.27
C GLY A 88 -4.14 26.46 2.90
N ASP A 89 -3.96 27.77 2.92
CA ASP A 89 -2.72 28.40 3.41
C ASP A 89 -2.44 28.07 4.88
N ALA A 90 -3.50 27.96 5.70
CA ALA A 90 -3.36 27.62 7.11
C ALA A 90 -2.73 26.23 7.30
N HIS A 91 -3.12 25.24 6.49
CA HIS A 91 -2.54 23.90 6.49
C HIS A 91 -1.05 23.96 6.11
N THR A 92 -0.75 24.62 4.98
CA THR A 92 0.62 24.74 4.47
C THR A 92 1.54 25.46 5.46
N GLN A 93 1.05 26.53 6.06
CA GLN A 93 1.80 27.29 7.07
C GLN A 93 2.01 26.50 8.36
N ASP A 94 1.01 25.76 8.81
CA ASP A 94 1.12 24.91 9.99
C ASP A 94 2.17 23.83 9.80
N TRP A 95 2.15 23.14 8.66
CA TRP A 95 3.17 22.16 8.31
C TRP A 95 4.58 22.79 8.29
N ALA A 96 4.73 23.90 7.57
CA ALA A 96 6.03 24.55 7.40
C ALA A 96 6.61 25.07 8.73
N LYS A 97 5.78 25.61 9.62
CA LYS A 97 6.21 26.21 10.89
C LYS A 97 6.37 25.20 12.01
N ASN A 98 5.47 24.20 12.08
CA ASN A 98 5.34 23.35 13.25
C ASN A 98 5.86 21.93 13.04
N VAL A 99 5.84 21.37 11.80
CA VAL A 99 6.28 20.01 11.53
C VAL A 99 7.64 19.98 10.84
N SER A 100 7.80 20.74 9.74
CA SER A 100 9.03 20.74 8.93
C SER A 100 10.32 21.00 9.71
N PRO A 101 10.36 21.84 10.78
CA PRO A 101 11.59 22.04 11.53
C PRO A 101 12.15 20.77 12.18
N TYR A 102 11.33 19.77 12.43
CA TYR A 102 11.67 18.53 13.13
C TYR A 102 11.96 17.34 12.21
N ILE A 103 11.78 17.49 10.89
CA ILE A 103 12.06 16.42 9.92
C ILE A 103 13.32 16.73 9.12
N THR A 104 13.91 15.68 8.57
CA THR A 104 15.01 15.76 7.61
C THR A 104 14.49 16.13 6.21
N GLU A 105 15.40 16.41 5.28
CA GLU A 105 15.05 16.63 3.87
C GLU A 105 14.68 15.32 3.14
N ARG A 106 14.95 14.16 3.75
CA ARG A 106 14.62 12.85 3.19
C ARG A 106 13.10 12.67 3.19
N THR A 107 12.55 12.47 2.01
CA THR A 107 11.13 12.20 1.82
C THR A 107 10.91 11.41 0.54
N SER A 108 9.81 10.71 0.46
CA SER A 108 9.32 10.09 -0.77
C SER A 108 7.80 10.13 -0.78
N SER A 109 7.19 10.11 -1.96
CA SER A 109 5.74 10.05 -2.12
C SER A 109 5.39 9.10 -3.26
N THR A 110 4.33 8.33 -3.07
CA THR A 110 3.88 7.32 -4.03
C THR A 110 2.37 7.30 -4.09
N TYR A 111 1.82 7.28 -5.29
CA TYR A 111 0.46 6.80 -5.54
C TYR A 111 0.52 5.33 -5.92
N SER A 112 -0.37 4.55 -5.34
CA SER A 112 -0.49 3.12 -5.63
C SER A 112 -1.95 2.70 -5.77
N VAL A 113 -2.18 1.72 -6.64
CA VAL A 113 -3.50 1.15 -6.88
C VAL A 113 -3.53 -0.26 -6.33
N TYR A 114 -4.51 -0.52 -5.47
CA TYR A 114 -4.79 -1.87 -4.98
C TYR A 114 -5.34 -2.75 -6.10
N SER A 115 -4.83 -3.98 -6.19
CA SER A 115 -5.30 -4.99 -7.12
C SER A 115 -6.03 -6.12 -6.39
N GLU A 116 -7.35 -6.18 -6.56
CA GLU A 116 -8.18 -7.26 -6.01
C GLU A 116 -7.82 -8.60 -6.65
N ASP A 117 -7.52 -8.61 -7.95
CA ASP A 117 -7.19 -9.82 -8.70
C ASP A 117 -5.89 -10.49 -8.24
N MET A 118 -4.97 -9.73 -7.68
CA MET A 118 -3.70 -10.24 -7.15
C MET A 118 -3.69 -10.41 -5.63
N SER A 119 -4.67 -9.87 -4.91
CA SER A 119 -4.73 -9.88 -3.44
C SER A 119 -5.52 -11.07 -2.90
N SER A 120 -5.10 -11.61 -1.75
CA SER A 120 -5.83 -12.65 -1.01
C SER A 120 -6.73 -12.08 0.09
N VAL A 121 -6.74 -10.77 0.29
CA VAL A 121 -7.49 -10.08 1.34
C VAL A 121 -8.09 -8.79 0.79
N ALA A 122 -9.23 -8.38 1.32
CA ALA A 122 -9.88 -7.13 0.92
C ALA A 122 -9.03 -5.89 1.29
N LEU A 123 -9.16 -4.83 0.51
CA LEU A 123 -8.45 -3.56 0.73
C LEU A 123 -8.63 -3.01 2.15
N THR A 124 -9.86 -3.09 2.68
CA THR A 124 -10.25 -2.54 3.99
C THR A 124 -9.91 -3.42 5.19
N ASP A 125 -9.34 -4.61 4.95
CA ASP A 125 -8.95 -5.51 6.02
C ASP A 125 -7.53 -5.17 6.51
N TYR A 126 -7.39 -4.38 7.57
CA TYR A 126 -6.12 -3.89 8.10
C TYR A 126 -5.54 -4.77 9.22
N ALA A 127 -4.25 -4.56 9.52
CA ALA A 127 -3.55 -5.11 10.68
C ALA A 127 -2.58 -4.07 11.25
N ASP A 128 -2.30 -4.16 12.55
CA ASP A 128 -1.40 -3.22 13.24
C ASP A 128 0.08 -3.47 12.90
N LYS A 129 0.40 -4.65 12.40
CA LYS A 129 1.75 -5.00 11.94
C LYS A 129 1.67 -5.52 10.52
N ILE A 130 2.51 -4.98 9.66
CA ILE A 130 2.58 -5.35 8.26
C ILE A 130 4.02 -5.59 7.83
N LEU A 131 4.20 -6.57 6.95
CA LEU A 131 5.46 -6.78 6.22
C LEU A 131 5.21 -6.39 4.77
N ILE A 132 5.97 -5.43 4.27
CA ILE A 132 5.91 -5.01 2.87
C ILE A 132 7.10 -5.62 2.13
N ASN A 133 6.82 -6.27 0.98
CA ASN A 133 7.86 -6.63 0.02
C ASN A 133 7.67 -5.77 -1.23
N HIS A 134 8.71 -5.07 -1.62
CA HIS A 134 8.78 -4.24 -2.81
C HIS A 134 9.45 -5.03 -3.94
N TYR A 135 8.81 -5.08 -5.11
CA TYR A 135 9.31 -5.77 -6.30
C TYR A 135 9.46 -4.76 -7.44
N PHE A 136 10.66 -4.64 -7.96
CA PHE A 136 10.96 -3.77 -9.08
C PHE A 136 11.11 -4.62 -10.35
N PRO A 137 10.19 -4.48 -11.32
CA PRO A 137 10.28 -5.19 -12.58
C PRO A 137 11.52 -4.79 -13.37
N LYS A 138 12.15 -5.73 -14.07
CA LYS A 138 13.10 -5.42 -15.11
C LYS A 138 12.42 -4.61 -16.22
N PRO A 139 13.17 -3.81 -17.01
CA PRO A 139 12.62 -3.07 -18.12
C PRO A 139 11.78 -3.97 -19.05
N GLY A 140 10.52 -3.57 -19.29
CA GLY A 140 9.57 -4.33 -20.10
C GLY A 140 8.86 -5.50 -19.40
N MET A 141 9.21 -5.82 -18.15
CA MET A 141 8.68 -7.02 -17.44
C MET A 141 7.55 -6.74 -16.43
N VAL A 142 6.91 -5.58 -16.49
CA VAL A 142 5.78 -5.22 -15.60
C VAL A 142 4.67 -6.27 -15.64
N VAL A 143 4.29 -6.71 -16.85
CA VAL A 143 3.25 -7.75 -17.03
C VAL A 143 3.69 -9.11 -16.49
N GLY A 144 4.99 -9.45 -16.63
CA GLY A 144 5.55 -10.68 -16.09
C GLY A 144 5.49 -10.73 -14.56
N VAL A 145 5.81 -9.62 -13.88
CA VAL A 145 5.68 -9.54 -12.42
C VAL A 145 4.22 -9.61 -11.98
N SER A 146 3.30 -8.95 -12.67
CA SER A 146 1.86 -9.05 -12.39
C SER A 146 1.35 -10.49 -12.49
N ALA A 147 1.72 -11.22 -13.57
CA ALA A 147 1.35 -12.62 -13.74
C ALA A 147 1.91 -13.52 -12.64
N MET A 148 3.15 -13.28 -12.22
CA MET A 148 3.80 -13.98 -11.11
C MET A 148 3.07 -13.75 -9.77
N LEU A 149 2.70 -12.50 -9.44
CA LEU A 149 1.96 -12.17 -8.23
C LEU A 149 0.55 -12.77 -8.23
N SER A 150 -0.11 -12.82 -9.39
CA SER A 150 -1.41 -13.49 -9.56
C SER A 150 -1.34 -14.98 -9.23
N LYS A 151 -0.23 -15.67 -9.53
CA LYS A 151 -0.01 -17.06 -9.11
C LYS A 151 0.11 -17.16 -7.58
N LEU A 152 0.82 -16.22 -6.94
CA LEU A 152 0.98 -16.22 -5.49
C LEU A 152 -0.33 -16.01 -4.73
N LYS A 153 -1.31 -15.30 -5.29
CA LYS A 153 -2.66 -15.15 -4.69
C LYS A 153 -3.26 -16.50 -4.30
N LYS A 154 -3.19 -17.50 -5.19
CA LYS A 154 -3.72 -18.84 -4.91
C LYS A 154 -3.01 -19.49 -3.73
N VAL A 155 -1.69 -19.35 -3.66
CA VAL A 155 -0.87 -19.90 -2.56
C VAL A 155 -1.22 -19.24 -1.23
N TRP A 156 -1.32 -17.90 -1.22
CA TRP A 156 -1.69 -17.13 -0.02
C TRP A 156 -3.09 -17.50 0.47
N ALA A 157 -4.07 -17.57 -0.44
CA ALA A 157 -5.44 -17.92 -0.09
C ALA A 157 -5.53 -19.32 0.53
N GLN A 158 -4.84 -20.32 -0.05
CA GLN A 158 -4.81 -21.69 0.49
C GLN A 158 -4.09 -21.81 1.83
N SER A 159 -3.17 -20.88 2.12
CA SER A 159 -2.40 -20.83 3.37
C SER A 159 -2.99 -19.86 4.40
N ASN A 160 -4.15 -19.28 4.11
CA ASN A 160 -4.81 -18.27 4.95
C ASN A 160 -3.89 -17.08 5.28
N GLU A 161 -3.09 -16.64 4.29
CA GLU A 161 -2.27 -15.44 4.39
C GLU A 161 -3.03 -14.23 3.88
N SER A 162 -3.03 -13.17 4.68
CA SER A 162 -3.69 -11.89 4.35
C SER A 162 -2.73 -10.98 3.61
N VAL A 163 -2.67 -11.09 2.27
CA VAL A 163 -1.75 -10.31 1.43
C VAL A 163 -2.54 -9.39 0.50
N ALA A 164 -2.31 -8.10 0.61
CA ALA A 164 -2.79 -7.09 -0.34
C ALA A 164 -1.67 -6.72 -1.33
N VAL A 165 -2.00 -6.57 -2.60
CA VAL A 165 -1.06 -6.21 -3.66
C VAL A 165 -1.40 -4.83 -4.21
N TYR A 166 -0.37 -4.02 -4.35
CA TYR A 166 -0.45 -2.67 -4.90
C TYR A 166 0.53 -2.51 -6.06
N SER A 167 0.16 -1.68 -7.04
CA SER A 167 1.08 -1.22 -8.09
C SER A 167 1.27 0.29 -8.02
N SER A 168 2.50 0.78 -8.14
CA SER A 168 2.79 2.21 -8.19
C SER A 168 2.29 2.83 -9.50
N VAL A 169 1.83 4.09 -9.44
CA VAL A 169 1.37 4.86 -10.60
C VAL A 169 1.98 6.26 -10.55
N GLY A 170 2.70 6.66 -11.61
CA GLY A 170 3.28 7.99 -11.74
C GLY A 170 4.31 8.35 -10.65
N SER A 171 4.95 7.37 -10.02
CA SER A 171 5.73 7.53 -8.80
C SER A 171 7.12 6.93 -8.91
N GLY A 172 7.86 7.28 -9.95
CA GLY A 172 9.22 6.79 -10.20
C GLY A 172 9.25 5.48 -11.00
N ALA A 173 10.15 4.56 -10.65
CA ALA A 173 10.24 3.27 -11.31
C ALA A 173 8.97 2.43 -11.07
N PRO A 174 8.54 1.62 -12.05
CA PRO A 174 7.45 0.68 -11.83
C PRO A 174 7.74 -0.23 -10.64
N GLU A 175 6.75 -0.35 -9.75
CA GLU A 175 6.87 -1.14 -8.54
C GLU A 175 5.57 -1.88 -8.25
N TYR A 176 5.69 -3.12 -7.76
CA TYR A 176 4.63 -3.82 -7.05
C TYR A 176 5.00 -3.98 -5.58
N ALA A 177 4.07 -3.69 -4.70
CA ALA A 177 4.21 -3.94 -3.27
C ALA A 177 3.23 -5.02 -2.81
N THR A 178 3.73 -6.05 -2.12
CA THR A 178 2.86 -6.99 -1.41
C THR A 178 2.90 -6.67 0.08
N VAL A 179 1.73 -6.44 0.66
CA VAL A 179 1.54 -6.07 2.06
C VAL A 179 0.94 -7.25 2.81
N LEU A 180 1.78 -8.05 3.44
CA LEU A 180 1.35 -9.12 4.35
C LEU A 180 0.88 -8.50 5.67
N ARG A 181 -0.38 -8.71 5.99
CA ARG A 181 -1.03 -8.24 7.21
C ARG A 181 -0.91 -9.29 8.29
N LEU A 182 -0.04 -9.04 9.27
CA LEU A 182 0.28 -9.99 10.35
C LEU A 182 -0.83 -10.01 11.40
N LYS A 183 -1.94 -10.67 11.07
CA LYS A 183 -3.15 -10.75 11.90
C LYS A 183 -2.90 -11.39 13.26
N ASN A 184 -1.95 -12.33 13.32
CA ASN A 184 -1.55 -13.03 14.53
C ASN A 184 -0.22 -12.49 15.10
N GLY A 185 0.25 -11.36 14.61
CA GLY A 185 1.49 -10.71 15.03
C GLY A 185 2.74 -11.34 14.43
N LEU A 186 3.90 -10.99 15.01
CA LEU A 186 5.22 -11.35 14.47
C LEU A 186 5.50 -12.86 14.44
N LYS A 187 4.77 -13.67 15.20
CA LYS A 187 4.90 -15.14 15.12
C LYS A 187 4.62 -15.70 13.73
N GLU A 188 3.88 -14.95 12.90
CA GLU A 188 3.63 -15.34 11.50
C GLU A 188 4.90 -15.34 10.63
N LEU A 189 5.97 -14.71 11.08
CA LEU A 189 7.27 -14.68 10.42
C LEU A 189 8.16 -15.88 10.79
N SER A 190 7.74 -16.69 11.77
CA SER A 190 8.50 -17.88 12.17
C SER A 190 8.38 -18.98 11.11
N ASP A 191 9.49 -19.65 10.81
CA ASP A 191 9.53 -20.80 9.88
C ASP A 191 8.61 -21.94 10.30
N SER A 192 8.32 -22.06 11.61
CA SER A 192 7.41 -23.07 12.16
C SER A 192 5.92 -22.70 12.03
N TYR A 193 5.60 -21.46 11.71
CA TYR A 193 4.21 -20.99 11.65
C TYR A 193 3.45 -21.48 10.40
N ARG A 194 4.13 -21.49 9.27
CA ARG A 194 3.61 -22.00 7.99
C ARG A 194 4.64 -22.88 7.31
N LYS A 195 4.16 -23.78 6.47
CA LYS A 195 5.06 -24.52 5.58
C LYS A 195 5.86 -23.54 4.69
N PRO A 196 7.08 -23.92 4.29
CA PRO A 196 7.88 -23.13 3.35
C PRO A 196 7.11 -22.74 2.09
N MET A 197 7.40 -21.57 1.50
CA MET A 197 6.73 -21.10 0.30
C MET A 197 6.85 -22.09 -0.86
N SER A 198 7.98 -22.77 -1.00
CA SER A 198 8.20 -23.83 -1.99
C SER A 198 7.17 -24.95 -1.90
N GLU A 199 6.99 -25.52 -0.68
CA GLU A 199 5.99 -26.58 -0.46
C GLU A 199 4.57 -26.08 -0.75
N ARG A 200 4.23 -24.89 -0.26
CA ARG A 200 2.89 -24.31 -0.46
C ARG A 200 2.60 -24.03 -1.93
N PHE A 201 3.62 -23.60 -2.68
CA PHE A 201 3.51 -23.36 -4.11
C PHE A 201 3.30 -24.68 -4.88
N GLU A 202 4.07 -25.71 -4.55
CA GLU A 202 3.91 -27.04 -5.15
C GLU A 202 2.57 -27.71 -4.78
N MET A 203 2.07 -27.49 -3.57
CA MET A 203 0.71 -27.91 -3.20
C MET A 203 -0.36 -27.24 -4.08
N ALA A 204 -0.16 -26.00 -4.50
CA ALA A 204 -1.11 -25.25 -5.31
C ALA A 204 -1.01 -25.56 -6.82
N TYR A 205 0.20 -25.87 -7.31
CA TYR A 205 0.50 -25.94 -8.74
C TYR A 205 1.15 -27.27 -9.21
N GLY A 206 1.39 -28.21 -8.29
CA GLY A 206 2.01 -29.51 -8.57
C GLY A 206 3.52 -29.55 -8.34
N GLU A 207 4.03 -30.74 -8.19
CA GLU A 207 5.45 -31.03 -7.96
C GLU A 207 6.36 -30.40 -9.03
N GLY A 208 7.49 -29.83 -8.59
CA GLY A 208 8.46 -29.18 -9.46
C GLY A 208 8.08 -27.78 -9.95
N SER A 209 6.84 -27.31 -9.70
CA SER A 209 6.37 -25.98 -10.15
C SER A 209 7.14 -24.81 -9.51
N TRP A 210 7.67 -25.01 -8.30
CA TRP A 210 8.45 -23.98 -7.60
C TRP A 210 9.73 -23.60 -8.37
N LYS A 211 10.40 -24.57 -8.98
CA LYS A 211 11.59 -24.32 -9.82
C LYS A 211 11.28 -23.37 -10.99
N TYR A 212 10.18 -23.58 -11.65
CA TYR A 212 9.75 -22.71 -12.77
C TYR A 212 9.36 -21.32 -12.28
N PHE A 213 8.70 -21.24 -11.13
CA PHE A 213 8.39 -19.94 -10.52
C PHE A 213 9.66 -19.13 -10.19
N LEU A 214 10.71 -19.78 -9.65
CA LEU A 214 11.99 -19.11 -9.40
C LEU A 214 12.67 -18.62 -10.68
N GLN A 215 12.54 -19.35 -11.78
CA GLN A 215 13.03 -18.89 -13.10
C GLN A 215 12.25 -17.67 -13.60
N GLU A 216 10.90 -17.69 -13.49
CA GLU A 216 10.06 -16.53 -13.80
C GLU A 216 10.45 -15.32 -12.95
N PHE A 217 10.65 -15.53 -11.64
CA PHE A 217 11.10 -14.49 -10.73
C PHE A 217 12.41 -13.86 -11.18
N ALA A 218 13.43 -14.68 -11.44
CA ALA A 218 14.74 -14.24 -11.89
C ALA A 218 14.70 -13.51 -13.25
N ASN A 219 13.76 -13.88 -14.13
CA ASN A 219 13.61 -13.27 -15.44
C ASN A 219 12.88 -11.92 -15.40
N ASN A 220 11.94 -11.73 -14.45
CA ASN A 220 11.03 -10.57 -14.42
C ASN A 220 11.42 -9.51 -13.38
N VAL A 221 12.02 -9.91 -12.25
CA VAL A 221 12.31 -9.01 -11.13
C VAL A 221 13.77 -8.55 -11.18
N GLU A 222 13.98 -7.24 -11.20
CA GLU A 222 15.31 -6.61 -11.14
C GLU A 222 15.84 -6.62 -9.72
N SER A 223 15.03 -6.17 -8.78
CA SER A 223 15.40 -6.09 -7.37
C SER A 223 14.19 -6.27 -6.47
N ARG A 224 14.45 -6.67 -5.23
CA ARG A 224 13.46 -6.79 -4.17
C ARG A 224 14.06 -6.42 -2.84
N TRP A 225 13.28 -5.75 -2.00
CA TRP A 225 13.60 -5.54 -0.60
C TRP A 225 12.33 -5.58 0.26
N SER A 226 12.50 -5.66 1.57
CA SER A 226 11.37 -5.81 2.50
C SER A 226 11.54 -4.89 3.70
N GLU A 227 10.40 -4.53 4.31
CA GLU A 227 10.35 -3.74 5.52
C GLU A 227 9.20 -4.19 6.42
N LEU A 228 9.38 -4.02 7.72
CA LEU A 228 8.38 -4.30 8.75
C LEU A 228 7.91 -2.97 9.33
N LEU A 229 6.59 -2.78 9.42
CA LEU A 229 5.98 -1.56 9.91
C LEU A 229 4.95 -1.86 10.99
N PHE A 230 4.93 -1.01 12.02
CA PHE A 230 3.95 -1.07 13.10
C PHE A 230 3.06 0.17 13.08
N LYS A 231 1.76 -0.04 13.20
CA LYS A 231 0.79 1.05 13.21
C LYS A 231 0.98 1.94 14.43
N ARG A 232 1.00 3.24 14.20
CA ARG A 232 0.98 4.30 15.21
C ARG A 232 -0.43 4.92 15.24
N ALA A 233 -1.34 4.20 15.92
CA ALA A 233 -2.73 4.67 16.07
C ALA A 233 -2.79 6.02 16.80
N ASP A 234 -1.84 6.29 17.69
CA ASP A 234 -1.67 7.55 18.43
C ASP A 234 -1.28 8.73 17.53
N LEU A 235 -0.61 8.48 16.41
CA LEU A 235 -0.22 9.49 15.41
C LEU A 235 -1.18 9.54 14.21
N SER A 236 -2.16 8.65 14.14
CA SER A 236 -3.13 8.57 13.05
C SER A 236 -4.34 9.50 13.29
N SER A 237 -5.06 9.83 12.22
CA SER A 237 -6.36 10.52 12.30
C SER A 237 -7.38 9.74 13.12
N LYS A 238 -8.25 10.45 13.82
CA LYS A 238 -9.38 9.88 14.59
C LYS A 238 -10.59 9.61 13.72
#